data_e8a17fa9af168f8fc4e554ade6187e2d
#
_entry.id   e8a17fa9af168f8fc4e554ade6187e2d
#
_cell.length_a   1.000
_cell.length_b   1.000
_cell.length_c   1.000
_cell.angle_alpha   90.00
_cell.angle_beta   90.00
_cell.angle_gamma   90.00
#
_symmetry.space_group_name_H-M   'P 1'
#
loop_
_entity.id
_entity.type
_entity.pdbx_description
1 polymer ?
#
loop_
_entity_poly.entity_id
_entity_poly.type
_entity_poly.pdbx_seq_one_letter_code
_entity_poly.pdbx_strand_id
1 'polypeptide(L)'
;MTKKQNPWIGVAVQGTGASLWYPCKDSQTDEPDNGASIKVAVPNGLMNVSNGRFIGSQDLKNGYTRWDWEVKNPINNYCIVPYIGKYVNFTDTLMGEKGKLDISYWVLDYNLEKAKEQFKQVKPMLHAFEYWFGPYPFYEDSYKLIDAPHLGMEHQSAVAYGNQYKNGYLGMDRSNSGWGKKWDFIIVHESGHEWFANNITTKDIADMWVHEAF
;
A
#
# COMPACT_ATOMS: atom_id res chain seq x y z
N MET A 1 -27.21 15.44 -8.74
CA MET A 1 -27.14 13.97 -8.78
C MET A 1 -26.39 13.53 -7.54
N THR A 2 -27.06 12.90 -6.60
CA THR A 2 -26.43 12.32 -5.40
C THR A 2 -25.50 11.20 -5.84
N LYS A 3 -24.18 11.33 -5.57
CA LYS A 3 -23.24 10.23 -5.70
C LYS A 3 -23.74 9.10 -4.83
N LYS A 4 -24.12 7.95 -5.43
CA LYS A 4 -24.34 6.73 -4.66
C LYS A 4 -23.03 6.47 -3.92
N GLN A 5 -23.03 6.59 -2.60
CA GLN A 5 -21.88 6.22 -1.79
C GLN A 5 -21.71 4.70 -1.90
N ASN A 6 -20.73 4.29 -2.70
CA ASN A 6 -20.32 2.89 -2.71
C ASN A 6 -19.53 2.63 -1.42
N PRO A 7 -19.63 1.42 -0.85
CA PRO A 7 -18.78 1.02 0.26
C PRO A 7 -17.31 1.19 -0.08
N TRP A 8 -16.55 1.77 0.84
CA TRP A 8 -15.11 1.92 0.76
C TRP A 8 -14.52 1.64 2.13
N ILE A 9 -13.82 0.53 2.26
CA ILE A 9 -13.38 -0.04 3.52
C ILE A 9 -11.87 -0.27 3.43
N GLY A 10 -11.15 0.12 4.46
CA GLY A 10 -9.74 -0.18 4.65
C GLY A 10 -9.47 -0.39 6.13
N VAL A 11 -8.43 -1.14 6.44
CA VAL A 11 -7.88 -1.29 7.78
C VAL A 11 -6.58 -0.52 7.83
N ALA A 12 -6.34 0.21 8.91
CA ALA A 12 -5.07 0.86 9.20
C ALA A 12 -4.76 0.67 10.68
N VAL A 13 -3.69 -0.06 10.95
CA VAL A 13 -3.14 -0.26 12.29
C VAL A 13 -1.62 -0.20 12.16
N GLN A 14 -0.92 0.31 13.17
CA GLN A 14 0.53 0.51 13.14
C GLN A 14 1.20 -0.29 14.26
N GLY A 15 2.06 -1.23 13.88
CA GLY A 15 2.80 -2.09 14.80
C GLY A 15 1.93 -3.09 15.56
N THR A 16 0.82 -2.65 16.15
CA THR A 16 -0.17 -3.46 16.87
C THR A 16 -1.58 -3.14 16.40
N GLY A 17 -2.55 -4.02 16.70
CA GLY A 17 -3.95 -3.84 16.36
C GLY A 17 -4.46 -4.77 15.25
N ALA A 18 -3.61 -5.53 14.57
CA ALA A 18 -4.04 -6.48 13.54
C ALA A 18 -5.04 -7.53 14.08
N SER A 19 -4.90 -7.92 15.33
CA SER A 19 -5.82 -8.86 16.02
C SER A 19 -7.26 -8.35 16.15
N LEU A 20 -7.51 -7.06 15.88
CA LEU A 20 -8.87 -6.49 15.89
C LEU A 20 -9.70 -6.94 14.68
N TRP A 21 -9.06 -7.36 13.59
CA TRP A 21 -9.79 -7.73 12.38
C TRP A 21 -9.52 -9.18 11.91
N TYR A 22 -8.40 -9.81 12.30
CA TYR A 22 -8.16 -11.24 12.05
C TYR A 22 -7.34 -11.87 13.19
N PRO A 23 -7.46 -13.18 13.43
CA PRO A 23 -6.70 -13.87 14.47
C PRO A 23 -5.20 -13.92 14.11
N CYS A 24 -4.37 -13.25 14.89
CA CYS A 24 -2.91 -13.27 14.75
C CYS A 24 -2.24 -12.98 16.10
N LYS A 25 -0.93 -13.16 16.17
CA LYS A 25 -0.13 -12.57 17.25
C LYS A 25 -0.05 -11.06 17.03
N ASP A 26 -0.51 -10.29 17.98
CA ASP A 26 -0.49 -8.83 17.92
C ASP A 26 0.83 -8.31 18.51
N SER A 27 1.90 -8.59 17.83
CA SER A 27 3.27 -8.22 18.21
C SER A 27 4.03 -7.76 16.98
N GLN A 28 4.73 -6.64 17.10
CA GLN A 28 5.59 -6.12 16.03
C GLN A 28 6.75 -7.06 15.66
N THR A 29 7.09 -7.99 16.56
CA THR A 29 8.13 -9.01 16.30
C THR A 29 7.62 -10.23 15.54
N ASP A 30 6.31 -10.33 15.31
CA ASP A 30 5.73 -11.49 14.61
C ASP A 30 5.58 -11.18 13.11
N GLU A 31 6.54 -11.69 12.37
CA GLU A 31 6.65 -11.53 10.92
C GLU A 31 6.73 -12.92 10.27
N PRO A 32 5.62 -13.47 9.77
CA PRO A 32 5.59 -14.78 9.13
C PRO A 32 6.62 -14.89 7.99
N ASP A 33 7.60 -15.78 8.16
CA ASP A 33 8.76 -15.97 7.27
C ASP A 33 8.40 -16.41 5.85
N ASN A 34 7.27 -17.10 5.70
CA ASN A 34 6.83 -17.68 4.42
C ASN A 34 5.76 -16.84 3.72
N GLY A 35 5.62 -15.56 4.10
CA GLY A 35 4.63 -14.68 3.55
C GLY A 35 3.20 -15.02 3.96
N ALA A 36 2.23 -14.71 3.08
CA ALA A 36 0.81 -14.88 3.39
C ALA A 36 -0.02 -15.21 2.15
N SER A 37 -1.03 -16.06 2.33
CA SER A 37 -2.12 -16.26 1.35
C SER A 37 -3.37 -15.57 1.88
N ILE A 38 -3.83 -14.53 1.16
CA ILE A 38 -4.92 -13.66 1.59
C ILE A 38 -6.12 -13.89 0.68
N LYS A 39 -7.23 -14.38 1.25
CA LYS A 39 -8.45 -14.71 0.51
C LYS A 39 -9.65 -14.03 1.15
N VAL A 40 -10.19 -13.03 0.48
CA VAL A 40 -11.30 -12.21 1.02
C VAL A 40 -12.51 -12.28 0.09
N ALA A 41 -13.65 -12.70 0.63
CA ALA A 41 -14.92 -12.71 -0.07
C ALA A 41 -15.68 -11.40 0.20
N VAL A 42 -16.03 -10.69 -0.86
CA VAL A 42 -16.77 -9.41 -0.78
C VAL A 42 -18.04 -9.49 -1.63
N PRO A 43 -19.07 -8.68 -1.34
CA PRO A 43 -20.29 -8.62 -2.14
C PRO A 43 -19.98 -8.36 -3.62
N ASN A 44 -20.70 -9.01 -4.52
CA ASN A 44 -20.54 -8.84 -5.96
C ASN A 44 -20.61 -7.36 -6.36
N GLY A 45 -19.70 -6.94 -7.26
CA GLY A 45 -19.55 -5.55 -7.67
C GLY A 45 -18.56 -4.73 -6.85
N LEU A 46 -18.01 -5.32 -5.77
CA LEU A 46 -16.85 -4.79 -5.06
C LEU A 46 -15.62 -5.66 -5.33
N MET A 47 -14.45 -5.07 -5.15
CA MET A 47 -13.16 -5.75 -5.20
C MET A 47 -12.50 -5.72 -3.83
N ASN A 48 -11.71 -6.74 -3.52
CA ASN A 48 -10.70 -6.69 -2.49
C ASN A 48 -9.32 -6.55 -3.13
N VAL A 49 -8.56 -5.55 -2.70
CA VAL A 49 -7.13 -5.37 -3.03
C VAL A 49 -6.33 -5.59 -1.76
N SER A 50 -5.22 -6.32 -1.85
CA SER A 50 -4.40 -6.68 -0.70
C SER A 50 -2.91 -6.71 -1.05
N ASN A 51 -2.09 -7.15 -0.10
CA ASN A 51 -0.63 -7.27 -0.23
C ASN A 51 -0.23 -8.32 -1.27
N GLY A 52 1.00 -8.23 -1.75
CA GLY A 52 1.56 -9.20 -2.70
C GLY A 52 0.95 -9.15 -4.09
N ARG A 53 0.92 -10.28 -4.77
CA ARG A 53 0.42 -10.40 -6.14
C ARG A 53 -1.02 -10.90 -6.19
N PHE A 54 -1.79 -10.36 -7.12
CA PHE A 54 -3.13 -10.86 -7.44
C PHE A 54 -3.02 -12.24 -8.11
N ILE A 55 -3.67 -13.24 -7.51
CA ILE A 55 -3.68 -14.61 -8.03
C ILE A 55 -4.92 -14.88 -8.87
N GLY A 56 -6.06 -14.34 -8.46
CA GLY A 56 -7.31 -14.52 -9.16
C GLY A 56 -8.53 -14.17 -8.33
N SER A 57 -9.70 -14.30 -8.95
CA SER A 57 -10.97 -14.13 -8.27
C SER A 57 -11.94 -15.26 -8.62
N GLN A 58 -12.84 -15.58 -7.70
CA GLN A 58 -13.84 -16.63 -7.85
C GLN A 58 -15.22 -16.14 -7.44
N ASP A 59 -16.18 -16.17 -8.37
CA ASP A 59 -17.60 -16.00 -8.01
C ASP A 59 -18.08 -17.21 -7.22
N LEU A 60 -18.50 -16.97 -5.98
CA LEU A 60 -18.97 -18.03 -5.06
C LEU A 60 -20.42 -18.45 -5.31
N LYS A 61 -21.12 -17.85 -6.28
CA LYS A 61 -22.51 -18.14 -6.65
C LYS A 61 -23.54 -17.90 -5.53
N ASN A 62 -23.17 -17.13 -4.51
CA ASN A 62 -23.99 -16.77 -3.35
C ASN A 62 -24.11 -15.25 -3.13
N GLY A 63 -23.80 -14.45 -4.17
CA GLY A 63 -23.77 -13.00 -4.07
C GLY A 63 -22.43 -12.40 -3.66
N TYR A 64 -21.40 -13.25 -3.53
CA TYR A 64 -20.03 -12.83 -3.18
C TYR A 64 -19.03 -13.29 -4.21
N THR A 65 -17.95 -12.50 -4.37
CA THR A 65 -16.74 -12.84 -5.13
C THR A 65 -15.56 -12.90 -4.16
N ARG A 66 -14.80 -13.99 -4.19
CA ARG A 66 -13.54 -14.14 -3.46
C ARG A 66 -12.39 -13.60 -4.30
N TRP A 67 -11.50 -12.84 -3.67
CA TRP A 67 -10.29 -12.27 -4.27
C TRP A 67 -9.08 -12.87 -3.56
N ASP A 68 -8.17 -13.48 -4.34
CA ASP A 68 -7.02 -14.23 -3.83
C ASP A 68 -5.74 -13.46 -4.14
N TRP A 69 -4.91 -13.27 -3.10
CA TRP A 69 -3.62 -12.60 -3.15
C TRP A 69 -2.56 -13.45 -2.48
N GLU A 70 -1.31 -13.32 -2.90
CA GLU A 70 -0.17 -14.04 -2.34
C GLU A 70 1.00 -13.11 -2.12
N VAL A 71 1.53 -13.15 -0.90
CA VAL A 71 2.79 -12.51 -0.49
C VAL A 71 3.84 -13.60 -0.36
N LYS A 72 5.01 -13.40 -0.95
CA LYS A 72 6.12 -14.35 -0.91
C LYS A 72 7.19 -13.99 0.10
N ASN A 73 7.40 -12.70 0.32
CA ASN A 73 8.37 -12.22 1.29
C ASN A 73 7.80 -12.31 2.71
N PRO A 74 8.66 -12.38 3.74
CA PRO A 74 8.22 -12.17 5.11
C PRO A 74 7.38 -10.90 5.22
N ILE A 75 6.32 -10.93 6.02
CA ILE A 75 5.41 -9.79 6.17
C ILE A 75 4.93 -9.67 7.61
N ASN A 76 5.09 -8.48 8.19
CA ASN A 76 4.57 -8.23 9.52
C ASN A 76 3.03 -8.29 9.55
N ASN A 77 2.48 -8.87 10.62
CA ASN A 77 1.04 -9.07 10.76
C ASN A 77 0.22 -7.78 10.59
N TYR A 78 0.71 -6.63 11.06
CA TYR A 78 -0.03 -5.37 10.94
C TYR A 78 -0.12 -4.87 9.49
N CYS A 79 0.81 -5.30 8.62
CA CYS A 79 0.82 -4.95 7.21
C CYS A 79 -0.20 -5.72 6.37
N ILE A 80 -0.71 -6.87 6.84
CA ILE A 80 -1.71 -7.67 6.10
C ILE A 80 -3.06 -6.97 6.16
N VAL A 81 -3.57 -6.52 5.01
CA VAL A 81 -4.77 -5.66 4.97
C VAL A 81 -5.70 -5.95 3.81
N PRO A 82 -7.02 -5.81 3.99
CA PRO A 82 -8.00 -5.72 2.92
C PRO A 82 -8.31 -4.25 2.58
N TYR A 83 -8.34 -3.91 1.30
CA TYR A 83 -8.95 -2.70 0.77
C TYR A 83 -10.14 -3.07 -0.08
N ILE A 84 -11.35 -2.69 0.33
CA ILE A 84 -12.59 -3.09 -0.32
C ILE A 84 -13.29 -1.87 -0.90
N GLY A 85 -13.57 -1.92 -2.21
CA GLY A 85 -14.22 -0.81 -2.91
C GLY A 85 -14.47 -1.10 -4.38
N LYS A 86 -14.94 -0.09 -5.09
CA LYS A 86 -15.03 -0.14 -6.56
C LYS A 86 -13.73 0.33 -7.19
N TYR A 87 -12.75 -0.53 -7.15
CA TYR A 87 -11.43 -0.23 -7.70
C TYR A 87 -11.38 -0.47 -9.21
N VAL A 88 -10.54 0.32 -9.86
CA VAL A 88 -10.00 0.07 -11.20
C VAL A 88 -8.47 -0.01 -11.09
N ASN A 89 -7.85 -0.73 -12.00
CA ASN A 89 -6.41 -0.96 -12.00
C ASN A 89 -5.76 -0.40 -13.25
N PHE A 90 -4.57 0.18 -13.08
CA PHE A 90 -3.62 0.40 -14.15
C PHE A 90 -2.21 0.02 -13.69
N THR A 91 -1.34 -0.31 -14.62
CA THR A 91 -0.02 -0.88 -14.34
C THR A 91 1.08 -0.09 -15.00
N ASP A 92 2.27 -0.20 -14.44
CA ASP A 92 3.52 0.30 -15.00
C ASP A 92 4.66 -0.68 -14.67
N THR A 93 5.86 -0.38 -15.12
CA THR A 93 7.05 -1.15 -14.80
C THR A 93 8.24 -0.23 -14.61
N LEU A 94 9.17 -0.63 -13.75
CA LEU A 94 10.44 0.02 -13.53
C LEU A 94 11.56 -0.99 -13.83
N MET A 95 12.57 -0.57 -14.57
CA MET A 95 13.84 -1.29 -14.60
C MET A 95 14.69 -0.77 -13.45
N GLY A 96 14.62 -1.46 -12.34
CA GLY A 96 15.35 -1.12 -11.13
C GLY A 96 16.62 -1.96 -10.95
N GLU A 97 17.23 -1.93 -9.77
CA GLU A 97 18.52 -2.55 -9.51
C GLU A 97 18.51 -4.08 -9.59
N LYS A 98 17.40 -4.74 -9.25
CA LYS A 98 17.23 -6.20 -9.37
C LYS A 98 16.51 -6.62 -10.67
N GLY A 99 16.37 -5.72 -11.64
CA GLY A 99 15.69 -5.97 -12.90
C GLY A 99 14.30 -5.36 -12.96
N LYS A 100 13.36 -6.04 -13.62
CA LYS A 100 12.02 -5.52 -13.82
C LYS A 100 11.20 -5.58 -12.53
N LEU A 101 10.80 -4.43 -12.01
CA LEU A 101 9.82 -4.28 -10.95
C LEU A 101 8.43 -4.02 -11.57
N ASP A 102 7.48 -4.86 -11.27
CA ASP A 102 6.08 -4.63 -11.64
C ASP A 102 5.45 -3.64 -10.68
N ILE A 103 4.73 -2.65 -11.22
CA ILE A 103 4.04 -1.62 -10.47
C ILE A 103 2.55 -1.70 -10.80
N SER A 104 1.70 -1.63 -9.79
CA SER A 104 0.26 -1.55 -10.01
C SER A 104 -0.40 -0.48 -9.13
N TYR A 105 -1.39 0.18 -9.70
CA TYR A 105 -2.15 1.23 -9.06
C TYR A 105 -3.60 0.82 -8.99
N TRP A 106 -4.17 0.83 -7.80
CA TRP A 106 -5.56 0.46 -7.56
C TRP A 106 -6.29 1.67 -6.98
N VAL A 107 -7.17 2.24 -7.76
CA VAL A 107 -7.83 3.49 -7.41
C VAL A 107 -9.34 3.37 -7.59
N LEU A 108 -10.10 4.18 -6.87
CA LEU A 108 -11.53 4.24 -7.11
C LEU A 108 -11.81 4.77 -8.52
N ASP A 109 -12.82 4.22 -9.18
CA ASP A 109 -13.13 4.46 -10.59
C ASP A 109 -13.19 5.94 -10.98
N TYR A 110 -13.75 6.77 -10.10
CA TYR A 110 -13.88 8.22 -10.30
C TYR A 110 -12.57 9.01 -10.07
N ASN A 111 -11.52 8.35 -9.57
CA ASN A 111 -10.21 8.96 -9.31
C ASN A 111 -9.17 8.65 -10.40
N LEU A 112 -9.50 7.78 -11.36
CA LEU A 112 -8.55 7.22 -12.31
C LEU A 112 -7.68 8.27 -13.03
N GLU A 113 -8.28 9.33 -13.56
CA GLU A 113 -7.52 10.34 -14.31
C GLU A 113 -6.63 11.19 -13.41
N LYS A 114 -7.08 11.49 -12.19
CA LYS A 114 -6.24 12.18 -11.18
C LYS A 114 -5.05 11.31 -10.77
N ALA A 115 -5.29 10.03 -10.57
CA ALA A 115 -4.27 9.08 -10.20
C ALA A 115 -3.20 8.92 -11.28
N LYS A 116 -3.59 8.78 -12.54
CA LYS A 116 -2.65 8.70 -13.67
C LYS A 116 -1.71 9.91 -13.75
N GLU A 117 -2.18 11.10 -13.38
CA GLU A 117 -1.34 12.29 -13.33
C GLU A 117 -0.45 12.30 -12.10
N GLN A 118 -1.03 12.13 -10.91
CA GLN A 118 -0.31 12.26 -9.65
C GLN A 118 0.74 11.16 -9.46
N PHE A 119 0.43 9.92 -9.88
CA PHE A 119 1.30 8.76 -9.67
C PHE A 119 2.47 8.67 -10.66
N LYS A 120 2.61 9.61 -11.60
CA LYS A 120 3.85 9.80 -12.36
C LYS A 120 5.07 10.02 -11.47
N GLN A 121 4.86 10.45 -10.22
CA GLN A 121 5.89 10.67 -9.23
C GLN A 121 6.49 9.36 -8.68
N VAL A 122 5.80 8.23 -8.81
CA VAL A 122 6.22 6.94 -8.23
C VAL A 122 7.55 6.44 -8.81
N LYS A 123 7.70 6.44 -10.13
CA LYS A 123 8.94 5.91 -10.75
C LYS A 123 10.19 6.71 -10.41
N PRO A 124 10.22 8.05 -10.54
CA PRO A 124 11.38 8.81 -10.11
C PRO A 124 11.67 8.70 -8.61
N MET A 125 10.64 8.56 -7.77
CA MET A 125 10.80 8.28 -6.34
C MET A 125 11.46 6.93 -6.09
N LEU A 126 10.95 5.84 -6.70
CA LEU A 126 11.54 4.51 -6.55
C LEU A 126 13.00 4.46 -7.04
N HIS A 127 13.32 5.13 -8.15
CA HIS A 127 14.71 5.25 -8.61
C HIS A 127 15.60 5.97 -7.59
N ALA A 128 15.10 7.05 -6.98
CA ALA A 128 15.84 7.77 -5.96
C ALA A 128 16.06 6.90 -4.72
N PHE A 129 15.05 6.17 -4.28
CA PHE A 129 15.16 5.28 -3.14
C PHE A 129 16.11 4.10 -3.40
N GLU A 130 16.04 3.47 -4.58
CA GLU A 130 16.99 2.42 -4.94
C GLU A 130 18.42 2.95 -4.97
N TYR A 131 18.64 4.14 -5.51
CA TYR A 131 19.96 4.75 -5.55
C TYR A 131 20.56 5.02 -4.16
N TRP A 132 19.75 5.48 -3.20
CA TRP A 132 20.24 5.86 -1.87
C TRP A 132 20.18 4.73 -0.84
N PHE A 133 19.20 3.82 -0.96
CA PHE A 133 18.92 2.81 0.06
C PHE A 133 19.07 1.37 -0.45
N GLY A 134 19.43 1.20 -1.72
CA GLY A 134 19.52 -0.11 -2.35
C GLY A 134 18.21 -0.59 -2.95
N PRO A 135 18.21 -1.77 -3.59
CA PRO A 135 17.08 -2.25 -4.37
C PRO A 135 15.79 -2.32 -3.58
N TYR A 136 14.66 -2.08 -4.25
CA TYR A 136 13.33 -2.29 -3.66
C TYR A 136 13.27 -3.68 -2.99
N PRO A 137 12.84 -3.79 -1.73
CA PRO A 137 13.01 -5.04 -0.99
C PRO A 137 12.14 -6.21 -1.50
N PHE A 138 10.95 -5.91 -2.02
CA PHE A 138 9.88 -6.89 -2.27
C PHE A 138 9.56 -7.07 -3.76
N TYR A 139 10.58 -7.29 -4.61
CA TYR A 139 10.41 -7.47 -6.06
C TYR A 139 9.43 -8.60 -6.41
N GLU A 140 9.45 -9.69 -5.63
CA GLU A 140 8.58 -10.85 -5.83
C GLU A 140 7.11 -10.49 -5.62
N ASP A 141 6.83 -9.53 -4.74
CA ASP A 141 5.47 -9.12 -4.35
C ASP A 141 4.96 -7.91 -5.14
N SER A 142 5.83 -7.29 -5.97
CA SER A 142 5.55 -6.06 -6.71
C SER A 142 5.37 -4.82 -5.82
N TYR A 143 5.40 -3.63 -6.42
CA TYR A 143 5.00 -2.39 -5.74
C TYR A 143 3.54 -2.07 -6.06
N LYS A 144 2.76 -1.70 -5.04
CA LYS A 144 1.38 -1.25 -5.19
C LYS A 144 1.10 0.04 -4.45
N LEU A 145 0.37 0.95 -5.11
CA LEU A 145 -0.19 2.13 -4.48
C LEU A 145 -1.73 2.07 -4.60
N ILE A 146 -2.42 2.19 -3.47
CA ILE A 146 -3.86 1.90 -3.36
C ILE A 146 -4.59 3.09 -2.77
N ASP A 147 -5.64 3.60 -3.45
CA ASP A 147 -6.57 4.56 -2.84
C ASP A 147 -7.12 3.99 -1.52
N ALA A 148 -6.97 4.74 -0.45
CA ALA A 148 -7.38 4.36 0.89
C ALA A 148 -8.31 5.40 1.53
N PRO A 149 -9.24 4.98 2.42
CA PRO A 149 -10.14 5.91 3.12
C PRO A 149 -9.45 6.71 4.24
N HIS A 150 -8.16 6.52 4.43
CA HIS A 150 -7.28 7.24 5.36
C HIS A 150 -6.11 7.89 4.61
N LEU A 151 -5.34 8.74 5.28
CA LEU A 151 -4.33 9.60 4.65
C LEU A 151 -3.23 8.82 3.95
N GLY A 152 -2.68 7.83 4.62
CA GLY A 152 -1.61 6.95 4.17
C GLY A 152 -1.35 5.87 5.19
N MET A 153 -0.67 4.81 4.80
CA MET A 153 -0.17 3.75 5.67
C MET A 153 0.80 2.86 4.90
N GLU A 154 1.85 2.42 5.58
CA GLU A 154 2.99 1.70 5.04
C GLU A 154 2.76 0.19 4.84
N HIS A 155 1.56 -0.26 4.52
CA HIS A 155 1.30 -1.69 4.35
C HIS A 155 2.18 -2.29 3.23
N GLN A 156 3.06 -3.22 3.59
CA GLN A 156 4.04 -3.86 2.71
C GLN A 156 3.43 -4.32 1.38
N SER A 157 4.02 -3.90 0.25
CA SER A 157 3.54 -4.18 -1.11
C SER A 157 2.07 -3.82 -1.38
N ALA A 158 1.48 -2.95 -0.53
CA ALA A 158 0.10 -2.47 -0.59
C ALA A 158 -0.03 -1.07 0.02
N VAL A 159 0.87 -0.18 -0.37
CA VAL A 159 1.00 1.18 0.17
C VAL A 159 -0.32 1.94 0.03
N ALA A 160 -0.83 2.46 1.14
CA ALA A 160 -2.09 3.19 1.17
C ALA A 160 -1.89 4.66 0.80
N TYR A 161 -2.81 5.20 0.02
CA TYR A 161 -2.79 6.57 -0.44
C TYR A 161 -4.12 7.29 -0.26
N GLY A 162 -4.13 8.41 0.45
CA GLY A 162 -5.32 9.24 0.67
C GLY A 162 -5.04 10.74 0.67
N ASN A 163 -3.93 11.20 0.07
CA ASN A 163 -3.52 12.61 0.02
C ASN A 163 -4.33 13.48 -0.96
N GLN A 164 -5.49 12.98 -1.41
CA GLN A 164 -6.42 13.69 -2.29
C GLN A 164 -5.81 14.15 -3.63
N TYR A 165 -4.75 13.48 -4.10
CA TYR A 165 -4.01 13.82 -5.32
C TYR A 165 -3.45 15.25 -5.27
N LYS A 166 -2.87 15.64 -4.14
CA LYS A 166 -2.25 16.93 -3.92
C LYS A 166 -0.77 16.77 -3.61
N ASN A 167 0.06 17.66 -4.12
CA ASN A 167 1.44 17.78 -3.67
C ASN A 167 1.51 18.34 -2.24
N GLY A 168 2.60 18.07 -1.55
CA GLY A 168 2.75 18.37 -0.14
C GLY A 168 1.90 17.43 0.75
N TYR A 169 1.80 17.76 2.02
CA TYR A 169 0.94 17.08 2.98
C TYR A 169 -0.44 17.74 2.94
N LEU A 170 -1.40 17.11 2.25
CA LEU A 170 -2.73 17.68 1.99
C LEU A 170 -2.68 19.10 1.37
N GLY A 171 -1.65 19.38 0.54
CA GLY A 171 -1.44 20.68 -0.10
C GLY A 171 -0.57 21.66 0.71
N MET A 172 -0.05 21.25 1.88
CA MET A 172 0.78 22.08 2.74
C MET A 172 2.26 21.69 2.63
N ASP A 173 3.14 22.69 2.70
CA ASP A 173 4.57 22.48 2.90
C ASP A 173 4.87 22.46 4.40
N ARG A 174 5.12 21.27 4.95
CA ARG A 174 5.49 21.12 6.36
C ARG A 174 6.97 21.37 6.63
N SER A 175 7.80 21.36 5.60
CA SER A 175 9.24 21.59 5.74
C SER A 175 9.61 23.05 5.84
N ASN A 176 8.72 23.98 5.44
CA ASN A 176 8.96 25.40 5.26
C ASN A 176 10.13 25.73 4.29
N SER A 177 10.58 24.77 3.50
CA SER A 177 11.69 24.94 2.55
C SER A 177 11.25 25.51 1.21
N GLY A 178 9.95 25.55 0.92
CA GLY A 178 9.38 25.83 -0.40
C GLY A 178 9.41 24.62 -1.37
N TRP A 179 10.09 23.53 -1.00
CA TRP A 179 10.15 22.31 -1.82
C TRP A 179 8.99 21.36 -1.57
N GLY A 180 8.43 21.35 -0.35
CA GLY A 180 7.42 20.37 0.07
C GLY A 180 6.13 20.37 -0.77
N LYS A 181 5.86 21.42 -1.55
CA LYS A 181 4.72 21.45 -2.49
C LYS A 181 5.07 20.98 -3.90
N LYS A 182 6.30 20.57 -4.17
CA LYS A 182 6.72 20.12 -5.51
C LYS A 182 6.52 18.63 -5.74
N TRP A 183 6.25 17.87 -4.68
CA TRP A 183 6.05 16.42 -4.70
C TRP A 183 4.97 16.03 -3.69
N ASP A 184 4.41 14.84 -3.85
CA ASP A 184 3.39 14.29 -2.95
C ASP A 184 4.04 13.65 -1.73
N PHE A 185 3.84 14.25 -0.56
CA PHE A 185 4.46 13.79 0.68
C PHE A 185 4.05 12.34 1.02
N ILE A 186 2.78 11.99 0.86
CA ILE A 186 2.27 10.66 1.22
C ILE A 186 2.83 9.58 0.29
N ILE A 187 2.92 9.84 -1.02
CA ILE A 187 3.56 8.88 -1.93
C ILE A 187 4.98 8.58 -1.48
N VAL A 188 5.77 9.61 -1.16
CA VAL A 188 7.19 9.46 -0.79
C VAL A 188 7.32 8.82 0.59
N HIS A 189 6.60 9.33 1.58
CA HIS A 189 6.67 8.88 2.97
C HIS A 189 6.27 7.40 3.11
N GLU A 190 5.07 7.06 2.68
CA GLU A 190 4.57 5.69 2.81
C GLU A 190 5.37 4.67 1.98
N SER A 191 5.92 5.10 0.84
CA SER A 191 6.78 4.22 0.04
C SER A 191 8.18 4.06 0.63
N GLY A 192 8.69 5.05 1.35
CA GLY A 192 9.97 4.97 2.07
C GLY A 192 9.96 3.87 3.13
N HIS A 193 8.81 3.63 3.71
CA HIS A 193 8.61 2.58 4.69
C HIS A 193 8.77 1.15 4.12
N GLU A 194 8.74 0.95 2.82
CA GLU A 194 9.10 -0.36 2.24
C GLU A 194 10.55 -0.75 2.62
N TRP A 195 11.46 0.23 2.73
CA TRP A 195 12.82 0.02 3.22
C TRP A 195 12.91 0.12 4.74
N PHE A 196 12.32 1.16 5.35
CA PHE A 196 12.42 1.46 6.79
C PHE A 196 11.04 1.30 7.47
N ALA A 197 10.70 0.17 7.85
CA ALA A 197 9.58 -0.40 8.57
C ALA A 197 9.34 -1.83 8.09
N ASN A 198 9.11 -2.02 6.78
CA ASN A 198 8.75 -3.33 6.23
C ASN A 198 9.95 -4.24 6.05
N ASN A 199 11.08 -3.72 5.53
CA ASN A 199 12.31 -4.49 5.37
C ASN A 199 13.23 -4.41 6.59
N ILE A 200 13.34 -3.24 7.22
CA ILE A 200 14.08 -3.01 8.46
C ILE A 200 13.07 -2.66 9.54
N THR A 201 12.58 -3.69 10.23
CA THR A 201 11.53 -3.57 11.23
C THR A 201 12.11 -3.53 12.64
N THR A 202 11.63 -2.61 13.47
CA THR A 202 11.99 -2.57 14.90
C THR A 202 11.27 -3.67 15.68
N LYS A 203 11.92 -4.18 16.72
CA LYS A 203 11.32 -5.18 17.62
C LYS A 203 10.46 -4.57 18.71
N ASP A 204 10.77 -3.34 19.09
CA ASP A 204 10.08 -2.60 20.14
C ASP A 204 9.45 -1.34 19.57
N ILE A 205 8.22 -1.05 19.95
CA ILE A 205 7.51 0.15 19.54
C ILE A 205 8.24 1.44 20.00
N ALA A 206 9.04 1.37 21.04
CA ALA A 206 9.88 2.49 21.49
C ALA A 206 10.94 2.89 20.45
N ASP A 207 11.28 1.99 19.53
CA ASP A 207 12.26 2.21 18.46
C ASP A 207 11.63 2.65 17.13
N MET A 208 10.35 2.98 17.12
CA MET A 208 9.61 3.39 15.90
C MET A 208 10.23 4.59 15.17
N TRP A 209 11.07 5.37 15.86
CA TRP A 209 11.83 6.45 15.21
C TRP A 209 12.71 5.95 14.04
N VAL A 210 13.11 4.68 14.03
CA VAL A 210 13.84 4.05 12.91
C VAL A 210 12.95 3.97 11.67
N HIS A 211 11.65 3.78 11.84
CA HIS A 211 10.69 3.77 10.72
C HIS A 211 10.41 5.19 10.22
N GLU A 212 10.29 6.17 11.13
CA GLU A 212 9.73 7.49 10.84
C GLU A 212 10.79 8.57 10.54
N ALA A 213 12.08 8.29 10.76
CA ALA A 213 13.14 9.29 10.65
C ALA A 213 13.67 9.52 9.21
N PHE A 214 13.26 8.72 8.25
CA PHE A 214 13.74 8.75 6.86
C PHE A 214 12.74 9.27 5.86
#